data_bd69bb1eae82be56de8c53c87f504d73
#
_entry.id   bd69bb1eae82be56de8c53c87f504d73
#
_cell.length_a   1.000
_cell.length_b   1.000
_cell.length_c   1.000
_cell.angle_alpha   90.00
_cell.angle_beta   90.00
_cell.angle_gamma   90.00
#
_symmetry.space_group_name_H-M   'P 1'
#
loop_
_entity.id
_entity.type
_entity.pdbx_description
1 polymer ?
#
loop_
_entity_poly.entity_id
_entity_poly.type
_entity_poly.pdbx_seq_one_letter_code
_entity_poly.pdbx_strand_id
1 'polypeptide(L)'
;MEAIIKEATFADLALIIEMAHDIWPQYYSNIISMEQINFMIDKLYNVDALAEAKRNGERFFIISIAANPIGYFSIMPLEPGKSKFKLPKLYLYPKYRGKGLGAKMLLFAEAEAKKMGASELTLNVNRYNPSYEFYKKKGYRVEETVDIPFGQYFLNDYVMSKKLVDAM
;
A
#
# COMPACT_ATOMS: atom_id res chain seq x y z
N MET A 1 13.85 19.08 0.86
CA MET A 1 12.64 19.41 1.63
C MET A 1 12.15 18.20 2.38
N GLU A 2 11.67 18.43 3.57
CA GLU A 2 11.27 17.36 4.45
C GLU A 2 9.90 16.79 4.09
N ALA A 3 9.83 15.47 4.02
CA ALA A 3 8.57 14.77 3.82
C ALA A 3 7.93 14.46 5.18
N ILE A 4 6.64 14.74 5.30
CA ILE A 4 5.87 14.56 6.53
C ILE A 4 4.80 13.50 6.28
N ILE A 5 4.67 12.55 7.22
CA ILE A 5 3.66 11.50 7.16
C ILE A 5 2.63 11.77 8.25
N LYS A 6 1.35 11.80 7.86
CA LYS A 6 0.24 11.97 8.80
C LYS A 6 -0.81 10.90 8.58
N GLU A 7 -1.43 10.44 9.66
CA GLU A 7 -2.55 9.53 9.54
C GLU A 7 -3.76 10.25 8.94
N ALA A 8 -4.41 9.59 7.98
CA ALA A 8 -5.59 10.13 7.31
C ALA A 8 -6.85 9.91 8.14
N THR A 9 -7.69 10.93 8.19
CA THR A 9 -9.02 10.85 8.79
C THR A 9 -10.05 10.48 7.72
N PHE A 10 -11.33 10.30 8.12
CA PHE A 10 -12.39 10.07 7.14
C PHE A 10 -12.51 11.24 6.14
N ALA A 11 -12.24 12.47 6.59
CA ALA A 11 -12.27 13.63 5.71
C ALA A 11 -11.20 13.59 4.62
N ASP A 12 -10.11 12.85 4.84
CA ASP A 12 -8.99 12.75 3.90
C ASP A 12 -9.17 11.66 2.83
N LEU A 13 -10.22 10.84 2.93
CA LEU A 13 -10.40 9.72 2.00
C LEU A 13 -10.60 10.19 0.56
N ALA A 14 -11.27 11.33 0.35
CA ALA A 14 -11.44 11.90 -0.98
C ALA A 14 -10.09 12.22 -1.64
N LEU A 15 -9.12 12.68 -0.86
CA LEU A 15 -7.78 12.96 -1.35
C LEU A 15 -7.06 11.68 -1.77
N ILE A 16 -7.21 10.61 -1.00
CA ILE A 16 -6.62 9.31 -1.36
C ILE A 16 -7.22 8.80 -2.67
N ILE A 17 -8.54 8.95 -2.86
CA ILE A 17 -9.20 8.56 -4.11
C ILE A 17 -8.63 9.36 -5.29
N GLU A 18 -8.47 10.67 -5.13
CA GLU A 18 -7.89 11.53 -6.16
C GLU A 18 -6.48 11.09 -6.51
N MET A 19 -5.64 10.83 -5.51
CA MET A 19 -4.27 10.35 -5.75
C MET A 19 -4.27 8.99 -6.48
N ALA A 20 -5.17 8.09 -6.12
CA ALA A 20 -5.24 6.78 -6.77
C ALA A 20 -5.61 6.92 -8.25
N HIS A 21 -6.56 7.80 -8.59
CA HIS A 21 -6.94 8.07 -9.98
C HIS A 21 -5.77 8.62 -10.80
N ASP A 22 -4.91 9.41 -10.17
CA ASP A 22 -3.73 9.96 -10.83
C ASP A 22 -2.58 8.94 -10.95
N ILE A 23 -2.33 8.19 -9.87
CA ILE A 23 -1.14 7.34 -9.76
C ILE A 23 -1.32 6.01 -10.48
N TRP A 24 -2.46 5.35 -10.30
CA TRP A 24 -2.68 4.00 -10.79
C TRP A 24 -2.49 3.85 -12.30
N PRO A 25 -3.03 4.73 -13.17
CA PRO A 25 -2.78 4.59 -14.60
C PRO A 25 -1.31 4.67 -14.98
N GLN A 26 -0.55 5.54 -14.30
CA GLN A 26 0.88 5.67 -14.56
C GLN A 26 1.67 4.49 -14.03
N TYR A 27 1.18 3.86 -12.96
CA TYR A 27 1.87 2.75 -12.30
C TYR A 27 1.64 1.43 -13.03
N TYR A 28 0.42 1.17 -13.47
CA TYR A 28 0.00 -0.14 -13.94
C TYR A 28 -0.21 -0.24 -15.45
N SER A 29 -0.10 0.85 -16.21
CA SER A 29 -0.41 0.85 -17.66
C SER A 29 0.42 -0.14 -18.48
N ASN A 30 1.63 -0.46 -18.03
CA ASN A 30 2.49 -1.44 -18.69
C ASN A 30 2.31 -2.87 -18.16
N ILE A 31 1.42 -3.07 -17.20
CA ILE A 31 1.23 -4.34 -16.52
C ILE A 31 -0.14 -4.93 -16.81
N ILE A 32 -1.17 -4.10 -16.72
CA ILE A 32 -2.57 -4.50 -16.94
C ILE A 32 -3.25 -3.49 -17.87
N SER A 33 -4.40 -3.88 -18.41
CA SER A 33 -5.15 -3.02 -19.34
C SER A 33 -5.76 -1.82 -18.59
N MET A 34 -6.04 -0.74 -19.36
CA MET A 34 -6.75 0.42 -18.80
C MET A 34 -8.15 0.03 -18.30
N GLU A 35 -8.80 -0.91 -18.97
CA GLU A 35 -10.10 -1.42 -18.51
C GLU A 35 -10.00 -2.06 -17.15
N GLN A 36 -8.98 -2.87 -16.93
CA GLN A 36 -8.75 -3.49 -15.62
C GLN A 36 -8.40 -2.44 -14.56
N ILE A 37 -7.55 -1.46 -14.90
CA ILE A 37 -7.20 -0.37 -13.98
C ILE A 37 -8.45 0.37 -13.54
N ASN A 38 -9.30 0.77 -14.49
CA ASN A 38 -10.53 1.50 -14.19
C ASN A 38 -11.49 0.66 -13.33
N PHE A 39 -11.62 -0.62 -13.65
CA PHE A 39 -12.46 -1.54 -12.89
C PHE A 39 -11.97 -1.62 -11.43
N MET A 40 -10.67 -1.78 -11.23
CA MET A 40 -10.09 -1.89 -9.90
C MET A 40 -10.23 -0.60 -9.09
N ILE A 41 -9.97 0.55 -9.72
CA ILE A 41 -10.14 1.85 -9.05
C ILE A 41 -11.59 2.03 -8.61
N ASP A 42 -12.55 1.74 -9.48
CA ASP A 42 -13.96 1.88 -9.13
C ASP A 42 -14.36 0.99 -7.95
N LYS A 43 -13.81 -0.21 -7.86
CA LYS A 43 -14.13 -1.15 -6.77
C LYS A 43 -13.41 -0.83 -5.48
N LEU A 44 -12.15 -0.39 -5.55
CA LEU A 44 -11.29 -0.23 -4.38
C LEU A 44 -11.25 1.19 -3.85
N TYR A 45 -11.42 2.19 -4.72
CA TYR A 45 -11.20 3.59 -4.37
C TYR A 45 -12.48 4.42 -4.55
N ASN A 46 -13.49 4.07 -3.79
CA ASN A 46 -14.68 4.90 -3.62
C ASN A 46 -14.85 5.17 -2.13
N VAL A 47 -15.64 6.19 -1.79
CA VAL A 47 -15.77 6.63 -0.40
C VAL A 47 -16.29 5.51 0.49
N ASP A 48 -17.30 4.76 0.02
CA ASP A 48 -17.89 3.69 0.83
C ASP A 48 -16.90 2.56 1.11
N ALA A 49 -16.13 2.14 0.08
CA ALA A 49 -15.15 1.07 0.23
C ALA A 49 -14.04 1.46 1.19
N LEU A 50 -13.50 2.67 1.06
CA LEU A 50 -12.41 3.14 1.93
C LEU A 50 -12.91 3.39 3.36
N ALA A 51 -14.09 3.94 3.52
CA ALA A 51 -14.67 4.19 4.84
C ALA A 51 -14.93 2.86 5.55
N GLU A 52 -15.44 1.86 4.85
CA GLU A 52 -15.65 0.53 5.42
C GLU A 52 -14.32 -0.11 5.82
N ALA A 53 -13.32 -0.03 4.94
CA ALA A 53 -11.98 -0.56 5.25
C ALA A 53 -11.41 0.10 6.51
N LYS A 54 -11.58 1.42 6.64
CA LYS A 54 -11.12 2.15 7.82
C LYS A 54 -11.86 1.71 9.08
N ARG A 55 -13.16 1.53 9.00
CA ARG A 55 -13.96 1.03 10.14
C ARG A 55 -13.54 -0.39 10.54
N ASN A 56 -13.06 -1.18 9.58
CA ASN A 56 -12.62 -2.56 9.81
C ASN A 56 -11.14 -2.68 10.19
N GLY A 57 -10.48 -1.56 10.46
CA GLY A 57 -9.13 -1.57 11.01
C GLY A 57 -8.01 -1.15 10.07
N GLU A 58 -8.30 -0.85 8.81
CA GLU A 58 -7.27 -0.34 7.90
C GLU A 58 -6.97 1.12 8.25
N ARG A 59 -5.71 1.40 8.58
CA ARG A 59 -5.24 2.75 8.88
C ARG A 59 -4.51 3.31 7.67
N PHE A 60 -4.95 4.48 7.21
CA PHE A 60 -4.39 5.15 6.04
C PHE A 60 -3.47 6.30 6.46
N PHE A 61 -2.42 6.51 5.67
CA PHE A 61 -1.44 7.57 5.91
C PHE A 61 -1.16 8.30 4.61
N ILE A 62 -0.92 9.59 4.71
CA ILE A 62 -0.57 10.44 3.57
C ILE A 62 0.81 11.04 3.83
N ILE A 63 1.68 10.94 2.82
CA ILE A 63 2.99 11.58 2.83
C ILE A 63 2.91 12.85 1.99
N SER A 64 3.48 13.94 2.52
CA SER A 64 3.44 15.27 1.87
C SER A 64 4.81 15.93 1.93
N ILE A 65 5.08 16.78 0.94
CA ILE A 65 6.25 17.68 0.93
C ILE A 65 5.70 19.09 0.74
N ALA A 66 6.08 20.02 1.64
CA ALA A 66 5.61 21.41 1.61
C ALA A 66 4.08 21.50 1.51
N ALA A 67 3.38 20.68 2.28
CA ALA A 67 1.91 20.57 2.33
C ALA A 67 1.28 20.01 1.05
N ASN A 68 2.08 19.54 0.09
CA ASN A 68 1.57 18.87 -1.12
C ASN A 68 1.56 17.36 -0.92
N PRO A 69 0.40 16.71 -0.99
CA PRO A 69 0.34 15.24 -0.91
C PRO A 69 1.06 14.62 -2.09
N ILE A 70 1.95 13.66 -1.81
CA ILE A 70 2.75 13.01 -2.85
C ILE A 70 2.57 11.50 -2.89
N GLY A 71 1.86 10.93 -1.92
CA GLY A 71 1.61 9.51 -1.89
C GLY A 71 0.78 9.10 -0.69
N TYR A 72 0.46 7.82 -0.63
CA TYR A 72 -0.33 7.27 0.47
C TYR A 72 0.03 5.81 0.69
N PHE A 73 -0.27 5.30 1.89
CA PHE A 73 -0.12 3.90 2.22
C PHE A 73 -1.07 3.53 3.35
N SER A 74 -1.21 2.24 3.60
CA SER A 74 -2.08 1.76 4.67
C SER A 74 -1.53 0.51 5.33
N ILE A 75 -1.95 0.27 6.57
CA ILE A 75 -1.65 -0.95 7.32
C ILE A 75 -2.93 -1.46 7.97
N MET A 76 -3.02 -2.76 8.15
CA MET A 76 -4.15 -3.36 8.85
C MET A 76 -3.76 -4.70 9.48
N PRO A 77 -4.37 -5.07 10.62
CA PRO A 77 -4.22 -6.43 11.12
C PRO A 77 -4.94 -7.39 10.18
N LEU A 78 -4.35 -8.57 9.92
CA LEU A 78 -5.01 -9.59 9.11
C LEU A 78 -6.15 -10.26 9.86
N GLU A 79 -5.92 -10.48 11.18
CA GLU A 79 -6.94 -11.05 12.05
C GLU A 79 -6.90 -10.34 13.40
N PRO A 80 -8.05 -10.08 14.03
CA PRO A 80 -8.08 -9.46 15.36
C PRO A 80 -7.26 -10.27 16.36
N GLY A 81 -6.42 -9.59 17.14
CA GLY A 81 -5.61 -10.22 18.18
C GLY A 81 -4.42 -11.02 17.69
N LYS A 82 -4.16 -11.05 16.38
CA LYS A 82 -3.00 -11.73 15.81
C LYS A 82 -1.88 -10.74 15.54
N SER A 83 -0.66 -11.27 15.39
CA SER A 83 0.53 -10.46 15.21
C SER A 83 0.92 -10.29 13.73
N LYS A 84 0.11 -10.79 12.81
CA LYS A 84 0.36 -10.67 11.38
C LYS A 84 -0.43 -9.50 10.82
N PHE A 85 0.28 -8.54 10.24
CA PHE A 85 -0.30 -7.33 9.65
C PHE A 85 -0.06 -7.31 8.15
N LYS A 86 -0.87 -6.53 7.44
CA LYS A 86 -0.77 -6.35 6.00
C LYS A 86 -0.52 -4.89 5.66
N LEU A 87 0.23 -4.69 4.57
CA LEU A 87 0.41 -3.39 3.91
C LEU A 87 -0.40 -3.45 2.61
N PRO A 88 -1.69 -3.04 2.62
CA PRO A 88 -2.52 -3.15 1.42
C PRO A 88 -2.15 -2.17 0.31
N LYS A 89 -1.57 -1.02 0.66
CA LYS A 89 -1.32 0.07 -0.29
C LYS A 89 -0.01 0.76 0.07
N LEU A 90 0.79 1.07 -0.96
CA LEU A 90 1.96 1.92 -0.83
C LEU A 90 2.25 2.51 -2.21
N TYR A 91 1.90 3.78 -2.41
CA TYR A 91 1.98 4.44 -3.71
C TYR A 91 2.54 5.85 -3.59
N LEU A 92 3.37 6.22 -4.57
CA LEU A 92 3.92 7.58 -4.74
C LEU A 92 3.63 8.05 -6.16
N TYR A 93 3.42 9.37 -6.32
CA TYR A 93 3.47 9.93 -7.66
C TYR A 93 4.82 9.60 -8.31
N PRO A 94 4.84 9.22 -9.59
CA PRO A 94 6.08 8.75 -10.24
C PRO A 94 7.25 9.72 -10.15
N LYS A 95 7.00 11.02 -10.20
CA LYS A 95 8.08 12.03 -10.15
C LYS A 95 8.82 12.07 -8.81
N TYR A 96 8.26 11.45 -7.78
CA TYR A 96 8.90 11.40 -6.46
C TYR A 96 9.62 10.10 -6.19
N ARG A 97 9.63 9.16 -7.14
CA ARG A 97 10.34 7.90 -6.99
C ARG A 97 11.86 8.10 -7.12
N GLY A 98 12.62 7.14 -6.60
CA GLY A 98 14.07 7.17 -6.68
C GLY A 98 14.74 8.13 -5.71
N LYS A 99 14.01 8.65 -4.72
CA LYS A 99 14.52 9.63 -3.75
C LYS A 99 14.48 9.12 -2.32
N GLY A 100 14.25 7.81 -2.14
CA GLY A 100 14.18 7.21 -0.81
C GLY A 100 12.86 7.39 -0.09
N LEU A 101 11.85 8.00 -0.72
CA LEU A 101 10.57 8.27 -0.07
C LEU A 101 9.74 7.01 0.14
N GLY A 102 9.78 6.08 -0.81
CA GLY A 102 9.13 4.79 -0.64
C GLY A 102 9.68 4.00 0.54
N ALA A 103 11.01 4.05 0.71
CA ALA A 103 11.65 3.42 1.86
C ALA A 103 11.21 4.08 3.17
N LYS A 104 11.09 5.41 3.18
CA LYS A 104 10.60 6.14 4.36
C LYS A 104 9.19 5.73 4.73
N MET A 105 8.30 5.61 3.74
CA MET A 105 6.92 5.17 3.96
C MET A 105 6.89 3.74 4.51
N LEU A 106 7.67 2.85 3.93
CA LEU A 106 7.70 1.45 4.35
C LEU A 106 8.23 1.31 5.78
N LEU A 107 9.30 2.01 6.13
CA LEU A 107 9.85 2.00 7.48
C LEU A 107 8.84 2.54 8.50
N PHE A 108 8.12 3.60 8.14
CA PHE A 108 7.08 4.15 8.99
C PHE A 108 5.95 3.13 9.21
N ALA A 109 5.52 2.47 8.14
CA ALA A 109 4.49 1.44 8.21
C ALA A 109 4.92 0.28 9.11
N GLU A 110 6.15 -0.17 8.98
CA GLU A 110 6.71 -1.24 9.83
C GLU A 110 6.72 -0.83 11.30
N ALA A 111 7.15 0.41 11.59
CA ALA A 111 7.20 0.91 12.97
C ALA A 111 5.80 1.03 13.57
N GLU A 112 4.84 1.54 12.82
CA GLU A 112 3.45 1.65 13.28
C GLU A 112 2.83 0.27 13.52
N ALA A 113 3.06 -0.67 12.61
CA ALA A 113 2.56 -2.03 12.77
C ALA A 113 3.14 -2.68 14.05
N LYS A 114 4.43 -2.49 14.30
CA LYS A 114 5.07 -3.00 15.52
C LYS A 114 4.44 -2.40 16.77
N LYS A 115 4.15 -1.11 16.78
CA LYS A 115 3.45 -0.47 17.91
C LYS A 115 2.09 -1.09 18.18
N MET A 116 1.44 -1.62 17.15
CA MET A 116 0.16 -2.29 17.25
C MET A 116 0.27 -3.77 17.59
N GLY A 117 1.50 -4.28 17.77
CA GLY A 117 1.75 -5.68 18.15
C GLY A 117 2.14 -6.59 16.99
N ALA A 118 2.43 -6.03 15.81
CA ALA A 118 2.82 -6.84 14.66
C ALA A 118 4.20 -7.47 14.84
N SER A 119 4.31 -8.75 14.55
CA SER A 119 5.59 -9.45 14.43
C SER A 119 5.95 -9.74 12.99
N GLU A 120 5.01 -9.55 12.07
CA GLU A 120 5.20 -9.83 10.66
C GLU A 120 4.33 -8.87 9.83
N LEU A 121 4.89 -8.37 8.73
CA LEU A 121 4.16 -7.57 7.76
C LEU A 121 4.16 -8.28 6.42
N THR A 122 2.98 -8.41 5.82
CA THR A 122 2.80 -9.04 4.52
C THR A 122 2.24 -8.04 3.52
N LEU A 123 2.45 -8.29 2.24
CA LEU A 123 1.92 -7.47 1.15
C LEU A 123 1.73 -8.32 -0.09
N ASN A 124 0.87 -7.82 -0.99
CA ASN A 124 0.73 -8.40 -2.32
C ASN A 124 1.37 -7.44 -3.33
N VAL A 125 2.10 -7.99 -4.28
CA VAL A 125 2.68 -7.21 -5.39
C VAL A 125 2.51 -7.99 -6.68
N ASN A 126 2.08 -7.32 -7.75
CA ASN A 126 1.95 -7.97 -9.05
C ASN A 126 3.31 -8.50 -9.49
N ARG A 127 3.34 -9.75 -10.00
CA ARG A 127 4.58 -10.42 -10.39
C ARG A 127 5.38 -9.66 -11.46
N TYR A 128 4.70 -8.86 -12.25
CA TYR A 128 5.31 -8.10 -13.35
C TYR A 128 5.62 -6.65 -12.96
N ASN A 129 5.39 -6.31 -11.69
CA ASN A 129 5.64 -4.95 -11.19
C ASN A 129 7.08 -4.83 -10.70
N PRO A 130 7.85 -3.85 -11.21
CA PRO A 130 9.22 -3.63 -10.73
C PRO A 130 9.34 -3.40 -9.22
N SER A 131 8.27 -3.02 -8.54
CA SER A 131 8.26 -2.85 -7.09
C SER A 131 8.61 -4.13 -6.34
N TYR A 132 8.45 -5.30 -6.95
CA TYR A 132 8.91 -6.57 -6.37
C TYR A 132 10.38 -6.48 -5.92
N GLU A 133 11.24 -5.94 -6.77
CA GLU A 133 12.67 -5.79 -6.45
C GLU A 133 12.90 -4.83 -5.28
N PHE A 134 12.09 -3.77 -5.20
CA PHE A 134 12.15 -2.83 -4.08
C PHE A 134 11.87 -3.55 -2.76
N TYR A 135 10.79 -4.32 -2.70
CA TYR A 135 10.43 -5.04 -1.48
C TYR A 135 11.46 -6.10 -1.13
N LYS A 136 11.97 -6.81 -2.12
CA LYS A 136 13.01 -7.80 -1.91
C LYS A 136 14.24 -7.19 -1.25
N LYS A 137 14.68 -6.02 -1.72
CA LYS A 137 15.82 -5.30 -1.15
C LYS A 137 15.55 -4.84 0.28
N LYS A 138 14.29 -4.67 0.66
CA LYS A 138 13.90 -4.25 2.01
C LYS A 138 13.68 -5.43 2.95
N GLY A 139 13.99 -6.63 2.52
CA GLY A 139 13.94 -7.82 3.37
C GLY A 139 12.67 -8.64 3.26
N TYR A 140 11.80 -8.33 2.30
CA TYR A 140 10.59 -9.11 2.07
C TYR A 140 10.91 -10.32 1.20
N ARG A 141 10.25 -11.45 1.48
CA ARG A 141 10.44 -12.70 0.74
C ARG A 141 9.11 -13.20 0.22
N VAL A 142 9.14 -13.83 -0.95
CA VAL A 142 7.93 -14.44 -1.54
C VAL A 142 7.52 -15.65 -0.71
N GLU A 143 6.32 -15.60 -0.16
CA GLU A 143 5.70 -16.71 0.56
C GLU A 143 4.81 -17.55 -0.36
N GLU A 144 4.09 -16.90 -1.27
CA GLU A 144 3.15 -17.54 -2.16
C GLU A 144 3.11 -16.82 -3.51
N THR A 145 2.77 -17.61 -4.54
CA THR A 145 2.43 -17.07 -5.86
C THR A 145 0.95 -17.36 -6.05
N VAL A 146 0.15 -16.31 -6.25
CA VAL A 146 -1.31 -16.44 -6.28
C VAL A 146 -1.90 -15.79 -7.53
N ASP A 147 -3.02 -16.35 -7.98
CA ASP A 147 -3.86 -15.75 -9.02
C ASP A 147 -5.24 -15.55 -8.41
N ILE A 148 -5.51 -14.31 -7.98
CA ILE A 148 -6.72 -13.99 -7.22
C ILE A 148 -7.79 -13.48 -8.18
N PRO A 149 -8.97 -14.12 -8.25
CA PRO A 149 -10.07 -13.59 -9.05
C PRO A 149 -10.53 -12.24 -8.52
N PHE A 150 -10.71 -11.27 -9.42
CA PHE A 150 -11.20 -9.95 -9.09
C PHE A 150 -12.15 -9.51 -10.22
N GLY A 151 -13.45 -9.75 -10.02
CA GLY A 151 -14.42 -9.60 -11.09
C GLY A 151 -14.12 -10.56 -12.23
N GLN A 152 -14.01 -10.01 -13.44
CA GLN A 152 -13.63 -10.79 -14.63
C GLN A 152 -12.13 -10.88 -14.83
N TYR A 153 -11.33 -10.31 -13.91
CA TYR A 153 -9.88 -10.22 -14.01
C TYR A 153 -9.22 -11.10 -12.95
N PHE A 154 -7.90 -11.23 -13.06
CA PHE A 154 -7.09 -11.90 -12.06
C PHE A 154 -6.00 -10.95 -11.56
N LEU A 155 -5.73 -11.01 -10.26
CA LEU A 155 -4.57 -10.35 -9.67
C LEU A 155 -3.46 -11.40 -9.62
N ASN A 156 -2.44 -11.23 -10.47
CA ASN A 156 -1.34 -12.17 -10.58
C ASN A 156 -0.21 -11.73 -9.66
N ASP A 157 -0.32 -12.09 -8.38
CA ASP A 157 0.50 -11.52 -7.33
C ASP A 157 1.49 -12.50 -6.73
N TYR A 158 2.58 -11.94 -6.20
CA TYR A 158 3.34 -12.55 -5.12
C TYR A 158 2.78 -12.06 -3.81
N VAL A 159 2.65 -12.96 -2.84
CA VAL A 159 2.47 -12.57 -1.44
C VAL A 159 3.85 -12.57 -0.82
N MET A 160 4.28 -11.41 -0.32
CA MET A 160 5.61 -11.26 0.28
C MET A 160 5.47 -10.92 1.76
N SER A 161 6.42 -11.37 2.55
CA SER A 161 6.38 -11.16 4.00
C SER A 161 7.76 -10.85 4.56
N LYS A 162 7.77 -10.11 5.66
CA LYS A 162 8.99 -9.79 6.41
C LYS A 162 8.68 -9.88 7.90
N LYS A 163 9.54 -10.55 8.65
CA LYS A 163 9.43 -10.55 10.10
C LYS A 163 9.96 -9.23 10.64
N LEU A 164 9.17 -8.61 11.53
CA LEU A 164 9.52 -7.36 12.17
C LEU A 164 10.19 -7.68 13.50
N VAL A 165 11.50 -7.46 13.56
CA VAL A 165 12.26 -7.72 14.77
C VAL A 165 12.49 -6.43 15.54
N ASP A 166 12.50 -6.54 16.86
CA ASP A 166 12.82 -5.41 17.69
C ASP A 166 14.31 -5.08 17.58
N ALA A 167 14.63 -3.79 17.56
CA ALA A 167 15.99 -3.34 17.63
C ALA A 167 16.52 -3.70 19.03
N MET A 168 17.62 -4.39 19.04
CA MET A 168 18.29 -4.76 20.30
C MET A 168 19.30 -3.73 20.70
#